data_0ffca3d79057f81ba0a121b3775216ef
#
_entry.id   0ffca3d79057f81ba0a121b3775216ef
#
_cell.length_a   1.000
_cell.length_b   1.000
_cell.length_c   1.000
_cell.angle_alpha   90.00
_cell.angle_beta   90.00
_cell.angle_gamma   90.00
#
_symmetry.space_group_name_H-M   'P 1'
#
loop_
_entity.id
_entity.type
_entity.pdbx_description
1 polymer ?
#
loop_
_entity_poly.entity_id
_entity_poly.type
_entity_poly.pdbx_seq_one_letter_code
_entity_poly.pdbx_strand_id
1 'polypeptide(L)'
;MLFRSDFAATGSGDGIGWGLCDDITKAVITKESIVDARFYHTIKEGKNGLGPAPIKTKKGWLHLAHGVRTTAAGMRYVLYVFLCDLKDPSKQIAAPGGHFMGPENDERVGDVSNVVFANGWIARANGDVFIYYGSSDTRTHVATTTVEKLLDYCENTPPDAMRSKLCVEQRCELIGKNLRLKR
;
A
#
# COMPACT_ATOMS: atom_id res chain seq x y z
N MET A 1 16.85 8.67 1.99
CA MET A 1 15.41 8.61 2.35
C MET A 1 15.17 7.26 3.00
N LEU A 2 14.57 7.23 4.16
CA LEU A 2 14.21 6.02 4.88
C LEU A 2 12.71 5.98 5.06
N PHE A 3 12.13 4.78 4.85
CA PHE A 3 10.72 4.51 5.14
C PHE A 3 10.63 3.56 6.32
N ARG A 4 9.67 3.78 7.18
CA ARG A 4 9.39 2.92 8.32
C ARG A 4 7.97 2.40 8.24
N SER A 5 7.77 1.13 8.52
CA SER A 5 6.46 0.53 8.77
C SER A 5 6.18 0.52 10.27
N ASP A 6 4.89 0.60 10.65
CA ASP A 6 4.42 0.55 12.04
C ASP A 6 4.77 1.78 12.90
N PHE A 7 4.18 2.91 12.56
CA PHE A 7 4.32 4.15 13.31
C PHE A 7 3.28 4.21 14.46
N ALA A 8 3.55 3.47 15.54
CA ALA A 8 2.66 3.46 16.72
C ALA A 8 3.08 4.45 17.82
N ALA A 9 4.26 5.08 17.73
CA ALA A 9 4.90 5.72 18.88
C ALA A 9 4.53 7.19 19.11
N THR A 10 3.90 7.89 18.15
CA THR A 10 3.71 9.35 18.28
C THR A 10 2.26 9.84 18.32
N GLY A 11 1.28 8.92 18.34
CA GLY A 11 -0.14 9.32 18.39
C GLY A 11 -0.68 10.03 17.13
N SER A 12 0.10 10.14 16.07
CA SER A 12 -0.27 10.83 14.83
C SER A 12 -0.95 9.97 13.77
N GLY A 13 -1.47 8.81 14.16
CA GLY A 13 -2.11 7.86 13.24
C GLY A 13 -1.09 6.84 12.70
N ASP A 14 -1.60 5.62 12.49
CA ASP A 14 -0.79 4.53 11.95
C ASP A 14 -0.63 4.67 10.43
N GLY A 15 0.49 4.22 9.88
CA GLY A 15 0.74 4.25 8.46
C GLY A 15 2.22 4.05 8.10
N ILE A 16 2.53 4.22 6.82
CA ILE A 16 3.90 4.20 6.33
C ILE A 16 4.54 5.56 6.59
N GLY A 17 5.50 5.59 7.50
CA GLY A 17 6.31 6.77 7.77
C GLY A 17 7.46 6.94 6.77
N TRP A 18 7.90 8.16 6.57
CA TRP A 18 9.10 8.49 5.81
C TRP A 18 9.90 9.59 6.51
N GLY A 19 11.18 9.64 6.21
CA GLY A 19 12.06 10.68 6.70
C GLY A 19 13.32 10.78 5.86
N LEU A 20 14.06 11.85 6.03
CA LEU A 20 15.34 12.07 5.39
C LEU A 20 16.47 11.95 6.41
N CYS A 21 17.56 11.34 6.00
CA CYS A 21 18.83 11.38 6.71
C CYS A 21 19.94 11.82 5.76
N ASP A 22 20.90 12.56 6.26
CA ASP A 22 22.05 13.04 5.49
C ASP A 22 23.13 11.98 5.36
N ASP A 23 23.20 11.06 6.31
CA ASP A 23 24.19 9.99 6.37
C ASP A 23 23.50 8.65 6.62
N ILE A 24 23.44 7.81 5.59
CA ILE A 24 22.79 6.50 5.66
C ILE A 24 23.48 5.55 6.66
N THR A 25 24.77 5.75 6.94
CA THR A 25 25.49 4.92 7.92
C THR A 25 25.10 5.19 9.34
N LYS A 26 24.61 6.38 9.64
CA LYS A 26 24.09 6.78 10.96
C LYS A 26 22.58 6.64 11.05
N ALA A 27 21.88 6.79 9.91
CA ALA A 27 20.42 6.68 9.76
C ALA A 27 19.63 7.50 10.80
N VAL A 28 20.10 8.70 11.14
CA VAL A 28 19.41 9.60 12.07
C VAL A 28 18.34 10.37 11.32
N ILE A 29 17.08 10.18 11.69
CA ILE A 29 15.93 10.89 11.15
C ILE A 29 15.43 11.87 12.23
N THR A 30 15.48 13.15 11.92
CA THR A 30 15.07 14.22 12.84
C THR A 30 13.62 14.64 12.66
N LYS A 31 13.05 14.38 11.47
CA LYS A 31 11.66 14.70 11.15
C LYS A 31 11.03 13.56 10.35
N GLU A 32 9.93 13.05 10.87
CA GLU A 32 9.14 12.01 10.22
C GLU A 32 7.76 12.53 9.80
N SER A 33 7.21 11.97 8.74
CA SER A 33 5.87 12.24 8.24
C SER A 33 5.22 10.95 7.72
N ILE A 34 3.90 10.92 7.63
CA ILE A 34 3.17 9.79 7.04
C ILE A 34 3.05 10.02 5.53
N VAL A 35 3.53 9.08 4.73
CA VAL A 35 3.39 9.08 3.27
C VAL A 35 2.16 8.30 2.81
N ASP A 36 1.79 7.26 3.52
CA ASP A 36 0.58 6.48 3.25
C ASP A 36 -0.12 6.09 4.56
N ALA A 37 -1.20 6.78 4.86
CA ALA A 37 -1.95 6.58 6.09
C ALA A 37 -2.82 5.32 6.05
N ARG A 38 -3.10 4.78 7.22
CA ARG A 38 -4.09 3.75 7.44
C ARG A 38 -5.51 4.34 7.34
N PHE A 39 -6.41 3.58 6.71
CA PHE A 39 -7.83 3.98 6.58
C PHE A 39 -8.76 2.82 6.93
N TYR A 40 -9.81 3.14 7.70
CA TYR A 40 -10.87 2.19 8.01
C TYR A 40 -11.63 1.76 6.74
N HIS A 41 -12.15 0.53 6.77
CA HIS A 41 -12.90 -0.09 5.67
C HIS A 41 -12.10 -0.28 4.37
N THR A 42 -10.78 -0.29 4.47
CA THR A 42 -9.86 -0.57 3.36
C THR A 42 -8.98 -1.78 3.68
N ILE A 43 -8.19 -2.21 2.70
CA ILE A 43 -7.17 -3.25 2.91
C ILE A 43 -6.11 -2.87 3.96
N LYS A 44 -6.05 -1.59 4.35
CA LYS A 44 -5.08 -1.01 5.29
C LYS A 44 -5.71 -0.67 6.65
N GLU A 45 -6.88 -1.21 6.98
CA GLU A 45 -7.57 -0.83 8.20
C GLU A 45 -6.88 -1.31 9.49
N GLY A 46 -6.21 -2.46 9.44
CA GLY A 46 -5.45 -3.00 10.56
C GLY A 46 -4.07 -2.34 10.67
N LYS A 47 -3.29 -2.46 9.64
CA LYS A 47 -1.97 -1.82 9.47
C LYS A 47 -1.53 -1.83 8.02
N ASN A 48 -0.49 -1.08 7.70
CA ASN A 48 0.21 -1.14 6.43
C ASN A 48 1.70 -0.93 6.63
N GLY A 49 2.50 -1.38 5.67
CA GLY A 49 3.94 -1.22 5.71
C GLY A 49 4.55 -1.32 4.32
N LEU A 50 5.74 -0.75 4.16
CA LEU A 50 6.51 -0.92 2.94
C LEU A 50 7.10 -2.33 2.85
N GLY A 51 7.19 -2.79 1.61
CA GLY A 51 8.01 -3.91 1.23
C GLY A 51 9.45 -3.45 0.87
N PRO A 52 9.92 -3.81 -0.33
CA PRO A 52 11.27 -3.47 -0.79
C PRO A 52 11.42 -1.97 -1.13
N ALA A 53 12.67 -1.56 -1.41
CA ALA A 53 12.97 -0.21 -1.89
C ALA A 53 12.17 0.14 -3.15
N PRO A 54 11.72 1.40 -3.31
CA PRO A 54 10.91 1.80 -4.45
C PRO A 54 11.68 1.74 -5.77
N ILE A 55 10.96 1.47 -6.87
CA ILE A 55 11.49 1.55 -8.22
C ILE A 55 11.36 2.99 -8.72
N LYS A 56 12.49 3.58 -9.15
CA LYS A 56 12.47 4.88 -9.82
C LYS A 56 11.96 4.72 -11.24
N THR A 57 10.89 5.42 -11.57
CA THR A 57 10.29 5.43 -12.91
C THR A 57 10.31 6.84 -13.50
N LYS A 58 9.92 6.97 -14.76
CA LYS A 58 9.76 8.30 -15.40
C LYS A 58 8.64 9.13 -14.79
N LYS A 59 7.64 8.49 -14.17
CA LYS A 59 6.43 9.13 -13.64
C LYS A 59 6.49 9.37 -12.12
N GLY A 60 7.34 8.67 -11.40
CA GLY A 60 7.43 8.78 -9.94
C GLY A 60 8.23 7.65 -9.32
N TRP A 61 8.27 7.64 -8.00
CA TRP A 61 8.78 6.54 -7.19
C TRP A 61 7.65 5.55 -6.95
N LEU A 62 7.76 4.38 -7.60
CA LEU A 62 6.77 3.31 -7.46
C LEU A 62 7.11 2.48 -6.22
N HIS A 63 6.17 2.40 -5.29
CA HIS A 63 6.29 1.67 -4.04
C HIS A 63 5.46 0.38 -4.08
N LEU A 64 6.02 -0.69 -3.52
CA LEU A 64 5.32 -1.93 -3.19
C LEU A 64 5.13 -1.98 -1.68
N ALA A 65 3.90 -2.20 -1.24
CA ALA A 65 3.53 -2.19 0.15
C ALA A 65 2.58 -3.36 0.47
N HIS A 66 2.42 -3.66 1.75
CA HIS A 66 1.40 -4.58 2.23
C HIS A 66 0.34 -3.86 3.06
N GLY A 67 -0.88 -4.30 2.89
CA GLY A 67 -2.01 -3.89 3.71
C GLY A 67 -2.51 -5.06 4.53
N VAL A 68 -2.98 -4.77 5.74
CA VAL A 68 -3.45 -5.78 6.68
C VAL A 68 -4.85 -5.43 7.15
N ARG A 69 -5.70 -6.43 7.07
CA ARG A 69 -7.07 -6.37 7.55
C ARG A 69 -7.33 -7.50 8.53
N THR A 70 -8.02 -7.21 9.63
CA THR A 70 -8.52 -8.23 10.55
C THR A 70 -9.81 -8.85 9.98
N THR A 71 -9.87 -10.16 9.93
CA THR A 71 -11.04 -10.94 9.52
C THR A 71 -11.41 -11.95 10.61
N ALA A 72 -12.58 -12.58 10.50
CA ALA A 72 -13.00 -13.64 11.42
C ALA A 72 -12.02 -14.83 11.43
N ALA A 73 -11.28 -15.04 10.34
CA ALA A 73 -10.26 -16.08 10.20
C ALA A 73 -8.83 -15.62 10.54
N GLY A 74 -8.67 -14.49 11.23
CA GLY A 74 -7.38 -13.91 11.55
C GLY A 74 -7.02 -12.73 10.65
N MET A 75 -5.76 -12.34 10.63
CA MET A 75 -5.28 -11.24 9.79
C MET A 75 -5.10 -11.70 8.34
N ARG A 76 -5.49 -10.85 7.40
CA ARG A 76 -5.23 -11.04 5.98
C ARG A 76 -4.23 -10.00 5.50
N TYR A 77 -3.12 -10.45 4.91
CA TYR A 77 -2.11 -9.60 4.29
C TYR A 77 -2.22 -9.65 2.77
N VAL A 78 -2.20 -8.51 2.15
CA VAL A 78 -2.26 -8.34 0.69
C VAL A 78 -1.25 -7.31 0.23
N LEU A 79 -0.85 -7.37 -1.05
CA LEU A 79 0.09 -6.42 -1.64
C LEU A 79 -0.65 -5.35 -2.45
N TYR A 80 -0.21 -4.12 -2.31
CA TYR A 80 -0.66 -2.98 -3.10
C TYR A 80 0.50 -2.10 -3.52
N VAL A 81 0.27 -1.23 -4.49
CA VAL A 81 1.26 -0.27 -4.98
C VAL A 81 0.73 1.15 -4.86
N PHE A 82 1.62 2.11 -4.77
CA PHE A 82 1.33 3.52 -4.87
C PHE A 82 2.52 4.26 -5.50
N LEU A 83 2.26 5.45 -6.01
CA LEU A 83 3.25 6.26 -6.71
C LEU A 83 3.47 7.57 -5.95
N CYS A 84 4.75 7.92 -5.72
CA CYS A 84 5.15 9.20 -5.14
C CYS A 84 5.85 10.07 -6.16
N ASP A 85 5.78 11.40 -5.97
CA ASP A 85 6.41 12.37 -6.85
C ASP A 85 7.94 12.20 -6.89
N LEU A 86 8.55 12.45 -8.06
CA LEU A 86 9.99 12.31 -8.24
C LEU A 86 10.81 13.34 -7.47
N LYS A 87 10.29 14.57 -7.37
CA LYS A 87 10.99 15.69 -6.73
C LYS A 87 10.68 15.78 -5.25
N ASP A 88 9.45 15.44 -4.89
CA ASP A 88 8.98 15.38 -3.51
C ASP A 88 8.46 13.98 -3.18
N PRO A 89 9.33 13.05 -2.77
CA PRO A 89 8.93 11.68 -2.46
C PRO A 89 7.95 11.53 -1.29
N SER A 90 7.70 12.59 -0.54
CA SER A 90 6.68 12.60 0.51
C SER A 90 5.27 12.73 -0.05
N LYS A 91 5.15 13.17 -1.29
CA LYS A 91 3.87 13.43 -1.93
C LYS A 91 3.41 12.21 -2.73
N GLN A 92 2.38 11.55 -2.25
CA GLN A 92 1.69 10.51 -3.00
C GLN A 92 0.89 11.13 -4.14
N ILE A 93 1.13 10.69 -5.38
CA ILE A 93 0.48 11.21 -6.60
C ILE A 93 -0.53 10.23 -7.21
N ALA A 94 -0.40 8.94 -6.91
CA ALA A 94 -1.39 7.93 -7.27
C ALA A 94 -1.47 6.84 -6.20
N ALA A 95 -2.69 6.45 -5.85
CA ALA A 95 -2.98 5.44 -4.84
C ALA A 95 -4.23 4.66 -5.25
N PRO A 96 -4.08 3.62 -6.08
CA PRO A 96 -5.19 2.76 -6.49
C PRO A 96 -5.88 2.14 -5.28
N GLY A 97 -7.18 1.99 -5.35
CA GLY A 97 -7.97 1.30 -4.33
C GLY A 97 -7.73 -0.21 -4.35
N GLY A 98 -7.99 -0.86 -3.22
CA GLY A 98 -7.85 -2.30 -3.10
C GLY A 98 -6.41 -2.80 -3.13
N HIS A 99 -6.23 -4.03 -3.58
CA HIS A 99 -4.94 -4.69 -3.71
C HIS A 99 -4.81 -5.31 -5.10
N PHE A 100 -3.59 -5.42 -5.61
CA PHE A 100 -3.36 -6.10 -6.88
C PHE A 100 -2.96 -7.57 -6.70
N MET A 101 -2.55 -7.97 -5.49
CA MET A 101 -2.12 -9.32 -5.19
C MET A 101 -2.50 -9.71 -3.77
N GLY A 102 -3.18 -10.82 -3.63
CA GLY A 102 -3.58 -11.41 -2.34
C GLY A 102 -3.39 -12.92 -2.37
N PRO A 103 -3.47 -13.61 -1.21
CA PRO A 103 -3.27 -15.06 -1.16
C PRO A 103 -4.41 -15.79 -1.88
N GLU A 104 -4.04 -16.72 -2.75
CA GLU A 104 -4.96 -17.56 -3.53
C GLU A 104 -4.68 -19.04 -3.29
N ASN A 105 -5.71 -19.88 -3.42
CA ASN A 105 -5.60 -21.34 -3.32
C ASN A 105 -4.74 -21.79 -2.11
N ASP A 106 -3.69 -22.54 -2.37
CA ASP A 106 -2.77 -23.08 -1.36
C ASP A 106 -1.96 -22.00 -0.62
N GLU A 107 -1.87 -20.79 -1.18
CA GLU A 107 -1.23 -19.66 -0.52
C GLU A 107 -1.99 -19.20 0.73
N ARG A 108 -3.24 -19.65 0.90
CA ARG A 108 -4.08 -19.30 2.06
C ARG A 108 -3.78 -20.12 3.30
N VAL A 109 -3.01 -21.20 3.18
CA VAL A 109 -2.79 -22.17 4.25
C VAL A 109 -1.30 -22.34 4.51
N GLY A 110 -0.90 -22.22 5.77
CA GLY A 110 0.47 -22.38 6.23
C GLY A 110 0.59 -21.99 7.70
N ASP A 111 1.80 -21.69 8.16
CA ASP A 111 2.08 -21.30 9.54
C ASP A 111 1.29 -20.04 9.94
N VAL A 112 1.19 -19.07 9.04
CA VAL A 112 0.32 -17.89 9.19
C VAL A 112 -0.60 -17.80 7.98
N SER A 113 -1.83 -18.28 8.13
CA SER A 113 -2.81 -18.32 7.04
C SER A 113 -3.20 -16.94 6.51
N ASN A 114 -3.59 -16.89 5.23
CA ASN A 114 -4.05 -15.69 4.52
C ASN A 114 -3.02 -14.56 4.41
N VAL A 115 -1.76 -14.89 4.23
CA VAL A 115 -0.65 -13.92 4.12
C VAL A 115 0.03 -14.03 2.76
N VAL A 116 0.20 -12.90 2.06
CA VAL A 116 1.26 -12.69 1.08
C VAL A 116 2.10 -11.51 1.53
N PHE A 117 3.41 -11.69 1.55
CA PHE A 117 4.36 -10.69 2.03
C PHE A 117 5.53 -10.52 1.06
N ALA A 118 5.76 -9.29 0.58
CA ALA A 118 6.82 -9.02 -0.37
C ALA A 118 8.19 -8.97 0.32
N ASN A 119 9.09 -9.84 -0.11
CA ASN A 119 10.48 -9.88 0.38
C ASN A 119 11.41 -9.00 -0.46
N GLY A 120 11.09 -8.82 -1.74
CA GLY A 120 11.90 -8.05 -2.65
C GLY A 120 11.25 -7.89 -4.01
N TRP A 121 11.75 -6.96 -4.82
CA TRP A 121 11.47 -6.91 -6.25
C TRP A 121 12.67 -6.41 -7.02
N ILE A 122 12.75 -6.80 -8.29
CA ILE A 122 13.81 -6.40 -9.22
C ILE A 122 13.14 -5.89 -10.49
N ALA A 123 13.45 -4.66 -10.87
CA ALA A 123 13.12 -4.13 -12.19
C ALA A 123 14.34 -4.24 -13.11
N ARG A 124 14.16 -4.86 -14.27
CA ARG A 124 15.18 -4.95 -15.32
C ARG A 124 15.14 -3.74 -16.25
N ALA A 125 16.20 -3.52 -16.99
CA ALA A 125 16.32 -2.42 -17.94
C ALA A 125 15.27 -2.47 -19.08
N ASN A 126 14.77 -3.66 -19.43
CA ASN A 126 13.71 -3.87 -20.40
C ASN A 126 12.29 -3.60 -19.83
N GLY A 127 12.17 -3.25 -18.55
CA GLY A 127 10.92 -2.96 -17.89
C GLY A 127 10.27 -4.14 -17.16
N ASP A 128 10.79 -5.36 -17.26
CA ASP A 128 10.29 -6.51 -16.52
C ASP A 128 10.49 -6.32 -15.03
N VAL A 129 9.50 -6.75 -14.23
CA VAL A 129 9.54 -6.71 -12.76
C VAL A 129 9.31 -8.12 -12.23
N PHE A 130 10.18 -8.55 -11.33
CA PHE A 130 10.08 -9.80 -10.59
C PHE A 130 9.78 -9.46 -9.13
N ILE A 131 8.67 -9.93 -8.60
CA ILE A 131 8.24 -9.72 -7.22
C ILE A 131 8.43 -11.04 -6.47
N TYR A 132 9.37 -11.04 -5.52
CA TYR A 132 9.61 -12.17 -4.63
C TYR A 132 8.76 -12.00 -3.38
N TYR A 133 7.95 -13.01 -3.07
CA TYR A 133 7.04 -12.95 -1.93
C TYR A 133 6.91 -14.29 -1.22
N GLY A 134 6.61 -14.23 0.05
CA GLY A 134 6.21 -15.38 0.86
C GLY A 134 4.69 -15.52 0.90
N SER A 135 4.20 -16.76 0.92
CA SER A 135 2.80 -17.05 1.20
C SER A 135 2.66 -17.87 2.48
N SER A 136 1.76 -17.42 3.36
CA SER A 136 1.39 -18.06 4.64
C SER A 136 2.61 -18.47 5.49
N ASP A 137 3.70 -17.68 5.42
CA ASP A 137 5.01 -17.88 6.07
C ASP A 137 5.61 -19.29 5.86
N THR A 138 5.20 -19.96 4.79
CA THR A 138 5.56 -21.36 4.52
C THR A 138 6.26 -21.53 3.17
N ARG A 139 5.91 -20.73 2.16
CA ARG A 139 6.39 -20.89 0.78
C ARG A 139 6.94 -19.59 0.23
N THR A 140 7.94 -19.68 -0.64
CA THR A 140 8.48 -18.53 -1.39
C THR A 140 8.10 -18.67 -2.86
N HIS A 141 7.66 -17.56 -3.45
CA HIS A 141 7.19 -17.47 -4.82
C HIS A 141 7.84 -16.29 -5.55
N VAL A 142 7.72 -16.31 -6.88
CA VAL A 142 8.02 -15.16 -7.73
C VAL A 142 6.83 -14.89 -8.66
N ALA A 143 6.35 -13.65 -8.64
CA ALA A 143 5.41 -13.14 -9.63
C ALA A 143 6.13 -12.24 -10.62
N THR A 144 5.66 -12.19 -11.87
CA THR A 144 6.22 -11.37 -12.92
C THR A 144 5.21 -10.38 -13.47
N THR A 145 5.67 -9.17 -13.74
CA THR A 145 4.88 -8.09 -14.35
C THR A 145 5.83 -7.14 -15.08
N THR A 146 5.36 -5.95 -15.45
CA THR A 146 6.19 -4.89 -16.01
C THR A 146 5.97 -3.57 -15.29
N VAL A 147 6.96 -2.68 -15.33
CA VAL A 147 6.84 -1.31 -14.80
C VAL A 147 5.65 -0.59 -15.47
N GLU A 148 5.46 -0.78 -16.78
CA GLU A 148 4.36 -0.17 -17.53
C GLU A 148 2.99 -0.59 -16.98
N LYS A 149 2.75 -1.89 -16.76
CA LYS A 149 1.50 -2.40 -16.20
C LYS A 149 1.23 -1.89 -14.79
N LEU A 150 2.27 -1.80 -13.95
CA LEU A 150 2.14 -1.28 -12.59
C LEU A 150 1.82 0.22 -12.60
N LEU A 151 2.43 1.01 -13.50
CA LEU A 151 2.12 2.43 -13.68
C LEU A 151 0.71 2.64 -14.20
N ASP A 152 0.30 1.87 -15.22
CA ASP A 152 -1.06 1.90 -15.74
C ASP A 152 -2.10 1.59 -14.66
N TYR A 153 -1.84 0.56 -13.85
CA TYR A 153 -2.67 0.23 -12.69
C TYR A 153 -2.75 1.39 -11.67
N CYS A 154 -1.61 2.02 -11.35
CA CYS A 154 -1.59 3.16 -10.43
C CYS A 154 -2.39 4.35 -10.94
N GLU A 155 -2.30 4.66 -12.24
CA GLU A 155 -2.88 5.86 -12.83
C GLU A 155 -4.36 5.70 -13.17
N ASN A 156 -4.76 4.50 -13.61
CA ASN A 156 -6.09 4.24 -14.16
C ASN A 156 -7.03 3.51 -13.21
N THR A 157 -6.54 3.03 -12.06
CA THR A 157 -7.40 2.45 -11.03
C THR A 157 -7.85 3.55 -10.05
N PRO A 158 -9.16 3.73 -9.85
CA PRO A 158 -9.67 4.71 -8.90
C PRO A 158 -9.16 4.47 -7.48
N PRO A 159 -9.03 5.51 -6.65
CA PRO A 159 -8.73 5.35 -5.24
C PRO A 159 -9.85 4.58 -4.52
N ASP A 160 -9.53 3.97 -3.38
CA ASP A 160 -10.48 3.19 -2.60
C ASP A 160 -11.64 4.08 -2.11
N ALA A 161 -12.86 3.79 -2.59
CA ALA A 161 -14.07 4.50 -2.21
C ALA A 161 -14.55 4.16 -0.78
N MET A 162 -14.06 3.06 -0.20
CA MET A 162 -14.43 2.60 1.14
C MET A 162 -13.67 3.31 2.26
N ARG A 163 -13.00 4.42 1.97
CA ARG A 163 -12.43 5.28 3.02
C ARG A 163 -13.56 5.87 3.86
N SER A 164 -13.42 5.84 5.18
CA SER A 164 -14.46 6.31 6.11
C SER A 164 -14.99 7.71 5.78
N LYS A 165 -14.10 8.65 5.44
CA LYS A 165 -14.49 10.01 5.03
C LYS A 165 -15.34 10.00 3.76
N LEU A 166 -14.90 9.31 2.70
CA LEU A 166 -15.65 9.22 1.44
C LEU A 166 -16.98 8.49 1.63
N CYS A 167 -17.02 7.45 2.45
CA CYS A 167 -18.25 6.73 2.76
C CYS A 167 -19.29 7.64 3.44
N VAL A 168 -18.86 8.49 4.37
CA VAL A 168 -19.73 9.47 5.02
C VAL A 168 -20.21 10.52 4.02
N GLU A 169 -19.33 11.08 3.21
CA GLU A 169 -19.66 12.07 2.18
C GLU A 169 -20.70 11.53 1.19
N GLN A 170 -20.50 10.32 0.66
CA GLN A 170 -21.44 9.65 -0.22
C GLN A 170 -22.81 9.42 0.43
N ARG A 171 -22.86 9.02 1.70
CA ARG A 171 -24.11 8.85 2.43
C ARG A 171 -24.84 10.18 2.64
N CYS A 172 -24.13 11.22 3.00
CA CYS A 172 -24.71 12.57 3.13
C CYS A 172 -25.28 13.06 1.79
N GLU A 173 -24.57 12.81 0.68
CA GLU A 173 -25.06 13.15 -0.66
C GLU A 173 -26.34 12.40 -1.02
N LEU A 174 -26.39 11.08 -0.78
CA LEU A 174 -27.58 10.26 -1.03
C LEU A 174 -28.79 10.70 -0.17
N ILE A 175 -28.55 11.00 1.11
CA ILE A 175 -29.59 11.55 1.99
C ILE A 175 -30.13 12.86 1.43
N GLY A 176 -29.24 13.76 1.00
CA GLY A 176 -29.63 15.04 0.39
C GLY A 176 -30.41 14.88 -0.92
N LYS A 177 -30.06 13.89 -1.76
CA LYS A 177 -30.85 13.54 -2.96
C LYS A 177 -32.24 13.02 -2.59
N ASN A 178 -32.34 12.11 -1.64
CA ASN A 178 -33.63 11.54 -1.20
C ASN A 178 -34.57 12.58 -0.58
N LEU A 179 -34.04 13.52 0.18
CA LEU A 179 -34.83 14.62 0.74
C LEU A 179 -35.40 15.55 -0.34
N ARG A 180 -34.72 15.71 -1.47
CA ARG A 180 -35.22 16.49 -2.62
C ARG A 180 -36.33 15.78 -3.40
N LEU A 181 -36.31 14.44 -3.41
CA LEU A 181 -37.34 13.64 -4.10
C LEU A 181 -38.67 13.56 -3.32
N LYS A 182 -38.68 13.91 -2.01
CA LYS A 182 -39.87 13.92 -1.16
C LYS A 182 -40.63 15.27 -1.16
N ARG A 183 -40.13 16.22 -1.94
CA ARG A 183 -40.79 17.51 -2.20
C ARG A 183 -41.40 17.54 -3.59
#